data_a87b6a03c0f3bcc1050d7dadc2f0d9aa
#
_entry.id   a87b6a03c0f3bcc1050d7dadc2f0d9aa
#
_cell.length_a   1.000
_cell.length_b   1.000
_cell.length_c   1.000
_cell.angle_alpha   90.00
_cell.angle_beta   90.00
_cell.angle_gamma   90.00
#
_symmetry.space_group_name_H-M   'P 1'
#
loop_
_entity.id
_entity.type
_entity.pdbx_description
1 polymer ?
#
loop_
_entity_poly.entity_id
_entity_poly.type
_entity_poly.pdbx_seq_one_letter_code
_entity_poly.pdbx_strand_id
1 'polypeptide(L)'
;MLIPVLYGEDIIRDFSPEFKVIENMFGVHTNIVWDGNRNIDESTYSGTEIDLKRFFPEGSFSIDIKSRFLHSIGKSSPEILESRYNASIPVVEGVVYPEYNNLNSIIDGIKNSGFKALVFGGGTNVTGCFRLKPDSGVIALDTSRLNNISLKGNTVTVGSGTYGPELEKTLNSHGYTCGNFPESFNHSTVGGWISTLENGQESNQYGGIENAIISVRAVTSHGEIEDRIVPRESSGLQAKSAFLGSEGKYGLIVNATLKAFRQPAKRFFKSYFFKSFKDGIEAIRTLDKFPTVLRLSDETETSIAISSGGDSSLKRLFLNYLRMRGVDKGAMMIGVNNNSPFPSKISGSISAGSYPAKQWFRERYTRPAMANILWKHGYIPDTLETSAMWDIIPALHESIIQEFHSLERERGFKGIIMAHLSHMYETGACIYFTFIIRSENAMEDLNAVRESIMRNFMKRGASLSDHHGTGTYLRKYQNPAKIRMQSLLDDNLFSGWKNEL
;
A
#
# COMPACT_ATOMS: atom_id res chain seq x y z
N MET A 1 -9.11 11.10 25.60
CA MET A 1 -7.87 10.30 25.32
C MET A 1 -7.29 10.72 23.98
N LEU A 2 -5.95 10.87 23.85
CA LEU A 2 -5.28 11.13 22.56
C LEU A 2 -4.89 9.79 21.91
N ILE A 3 -5.30 9.60 20.66
CA ILE A 3 -4.99 8.39 19.88
C ILE A 3 -4.29 8.78 18.58
N PRO A 4 -3.15 8.15 18.22
CA PRO A 4 -2.44 8.43 16.99
C PRO A 4 -3.25 7.95 15.78
N VAL A 5 -3.46 8.84 14.80
CA VAL A 5 -4.12 8.53 13.53
C VAL A 5 -3.10 8.16 12.45
N LEU A 6 -1.96 8.83 12.46
CA LEU A 6 -0.86 8.61 11.53
C LEU A 6 -0.03 7.38 11.92
N TYR A 7 0.75 6.85 11.00
CA TYR A 7 1.67 5.73 11.25
C TYR A 7 3.05 6.04 10.67
N GLY A 8 4.08 5.26 11.07
CA GLY A 8 5.45 5.48 10.62
C GLY A 8 6.15 6.64 11.32
N GLU A 9 5.64 7.09 12.49
CA GLU A 9 6.28 8.12 13.31
C GLU A 9 7.54 7.62 14.02
N ASP A 10 7.73 6.32 14.11
CA ASP A 10 8.94 5.64 14.56
C ASP A 10 10.10 5.75 13.55
N ILE A 11 9.82 6.19 12.32
CA ILE A 11 10.82 6.40 11.28
C ILE A 11 11.49 7.75 11.51
N ILE A 12 12.69 7.72 12.11
CA ILE A 12 13.49 8.91 12.37
C ILE A 12 14.24 9.32 11.10
N ARG A 13 13.66 10.24 10.33
CA ARG A 13 14.30 10.93 9.21
C ARG A 13 13.84 12.37 9.17
N ASP A 14 14.78 13.29 8.92
CA ASP A 14 14.45 14.68 8.64
C ASP A 14 13.96 14.85 7.19
N PHE A 15 12.68 15.15 7.02
CA PHE A 15 12.05 15.47 5.74
C PHE A 15 11.86 16.97 5.52
N SER A 16 12.42 17.84 6.39
CA SER A 16 12.31 19.28 6.24
C SER A 16 12.77 19.81 4.87
N PRO A 17 13.81 19.23 4.22
CA PRO A 17 14.19 19.66 2.89
C PRO A 17 13.10 19.41 1.83
N GLU A 18 12.51 18.21 1.82
CA GLU A 18 11.43 17.84 0.89
C GLU A 18 10.18 18.68 1.16
N PHE A 19 9.79 18.81 2.42
CA PHE A 19 8.66 19.62 2.82
C PHE A 19 8.81 21.08 2.36
N LYS A 20 9.97 21.70 2.56
CA LYS A 20 10.26 23.05 2.13
C LYS A 20 10.14 23.23 0.61
N VAL A 21 10.55 22.23 -0.18
CA VAL A 21 10.38 22.25 -1.64
C VAL A 21 8.91 22.25 -2.02
N ILE A 22 8.12 21.37 -1.40
CA ILE A 22 6.68 21.28 -1.63
C ILE A 22 6.00 22.58 -1.23
N GLU A 23 6.30 23.11 -0.05
CA GLU A 23 5.76 24.37 0.46
C GLU A 23 6.05 25.56 -0.49
N ASN A 24 7.28 25.64 -1.03
CA ASN A 24 7.64 26.62 -2.04
C ASN A 24 6.84 26.47 -3.35
N MET A 25 6.55 25.24 -3.78
CA MET A 25 5.72 25.00 -4.98
C MET A 25 4.28 25.46 -4.77
N PHE A 26 3.73 25.35 -3.56
CA PHE A 26 2.42 25.90 -3.21
C PHE A 26 2.42 27.43 -3.09
N GLY A 27 3.58 28.06 -2.88
CA GLY A 27 3.70 29.51 -2.68
C GLY A 27 3.04 30.01 -1.40
N VAL A 28 2.77 29.14 -0.44
CA VAL A 28 2.08 29.45 0.81
C VAL A 28 2.78 28.71 1.95
N HIS A 29 3.21 29.48 2.96
CA HIS A 29 3.71 28.93 4.21
C HIS A 29 2.57 28.77 5.22
N THR A 30 2.52 27.66 5.92
CA THR A 30 1.46 27.38 6.89
C THR A 30 2.02 27.21 8.30
N ASN A 31 1.42 27.91 9.24
CA ASN A 31 1.71 27.75 10.69
C ASN A 31 0.77 26.71 11.34
N ILE A 32 -0.12 26.09 10.55
CA ILE A 32 -1.04 25.10 11.08
C ILE A 32 -0.24 23.81 11.32
N VAL A 33 -0.15 23.39 12.58
CA VAL A 33 0.48 22.13 12.94
C VAL A 33 -0.54 21.27 13.68
N TRP A 34 -0.93 20.16 13.06
CA TRP A 34 -1.66 19.09 13.73
C TRP A 34 -0.66 18.08 14.28
N ASP A 35 -0.81 17.66 15.52
CA ASP A 35 0.11 16.71 16.16
C ASP A 35 -0.01 15.25 15.65
N GLY A 36 -0.97 14.98 14.75
CA GLY A 36 -1.22 13.64 14.24
C GLY A 36 -2.11 12.78 15.15
N ASN A 37 -2.62 13.37 16.22
CA ASN A 37 -3.48 12.68 17.17
C ASN A 37 -4.94 13.14 17.04
N ARG A 38 -5.83 12.26 17.43
CA ARG A 38 -7.24 12.54 17.66
C ARG A 38 -7.54 12.53 19.14
N ASN A 39 -8.21 13.56 19.63
CA ASN A 39 -8.81 13.52 20.96
C ASN A 39 -10.17 12.82 20.89
N ILE A 40 -10.29 11.71 21.64
CA ILE A 40 -11.53 10.94 21.72
C ILE A 40 -12.18 11.19 23.07
N ASP A 41 -13.46 11.57 23.02
CA ASP A 41 -14.34 11.53 24.19
C ASP A 41 -14.86 10.08 24.33
N GLU A 42 -14.41 9.40 25.37
CA GLU A 42 -14.75 8.00 25.63
C GLU A 42 -16.26 7.81 25.83
N SER A 43 -16.97 8.83 26.33
CA SER A 43 -18.42 8.79 26.54
C SER A 43 -19.20 8.64 25.22
N THR A 44 -18.64 9.11 24.11
CA THR A 44 -19.23 8.96 22.78
C THR A 44 -19.29 7.51 22.32
N TYR A 45 -18.45 6.63 22.86
CA TYR A 45 -18.30 5.23 22.47
C TYR A 45 -18.70 4.24 23.59
N SER A 46 -19.25 4.73 24.70
CA SER A 46 -19.60 3.95 25.91
C SER A 46 -21.00 3.31 25.88
N GLY A 47 -21.63 3.19 24.71
CA GLY A 47 -23.07 2.89 24.60
C GLY A 47 -23.52 1.43 24.64
N THR A 48 -22.60 0.45 24.51
CA THR A 48 -22.96 -0.98 24.63
C THR A 48 -21.78 -1.72 25.26
N GLU A 49 -21.83 -1.97 26.56
CA GLU A 49 -20.99 -2.98 27.20
C GLU A 49 -21.41 -4.36 26.67
N ILE A 50 -20.94 -4.72 25.49
CA ILE A 50 -21.08 -6.07 24.98
C ILE A 50 -20.17 -6.95 25.81
N ASP A 51 -20.74 -7.90 26.52
CA ASP A 51 -19.99 -8.85 27.33
C ASP A 51 -19.31 -9.89 26.46
N LEU A 52 -18.18 -9.50 25.82
CA LEU A 52 -17.38 -10.40 24.99
C LEU A 52 -16.87 -11.63 25.74
N LYS A 53 -16.82 -11.58 27.09
CA LYS A 53 -16.44 -12.73 27.94
C LYS A 53 -17.38 -13.93 27.76
N ARG A 54 -18.62 -13.71 27.32
CA ARG A 54 -19.57 -14.80 27.05
C ARG A 54 -19.19 -15.62 25.83
N PHE A 55 -18.43 -15.02 24.90
CA PHE A 55 -18.21 -15.58 23.57
C PHE A 55 -16.75 -15.94 23.32
N PHE A 56 -15.81 -15.26 23.99
CA PHE A 56 -14.39 -15.42 23.71
C PHE A 56 -13.60 -15.77 24.97
N PRO A 57 -12.55 -16.59 24.83
CA PRO A 57 -11.68 -16.96 25.95
C PRO A 57 -11.07 -15.73 26.64
N GLU A 58 -10.90 -15.81 27.94
CA GLU A 58 -10.24 -14.75 28.71
C GLU A 58 -8.81 -14.51 28.19
N GLY A 59 -8.39 -13.25 28.08
CA GLY A 59 -7.09 -12.84 27.55
C GLY A 59 -7.00 -12.84 26.02
N SER A 60 -8.06 -13.31 25.30
CA SER A 60 -8.10 -13.32 23.84
C SER A 60 -8.81 -12.11 23.22
N PHE A 61 -9.23 -11.13 23.98
CA PHE A 61 -9.92 -9.94 23.46
C PHE A 61 -9.62 -8.66 24.25
N SER A 62 -9.90 -7.51 23.65
CA SER A 62 -9.87 -6.17 24.25
C SER A 62 -11.13 -5.40 23.89
N ILE A 63 -11.67 -4.66 24.86
CA ILE A 63 -12.77 -3.67 24.70
C ILE A 63 -12.28 -2.23 24.88
N ASP A 64 -10.97 -2.07 25.09
CA ASP A 64 -10.34 -0.77 25.25
C ASP A 64 -10.59 0.11 24.02
N ILE A 65 -11.04 1.35 24.24
CA ILE A 65 -11.42 2.26 23.15
C ILE A 65 -10.27 2.60 22.21
N LYS A 66 -9.04 2.67 22.71
CA LYS A 66 -7.87 2.90 21.87
C LYS A 66 -7.67 1.72 20.91
N SER A 67 -7.73 0.50 21.41
CA SER A 67 -7.65 -0.71 20.58
C SER A 67 -8.78 -0.74 19.56
N ARG A 68 -10.03 -0.53 19.97
CA ARG A 68 -11.20 -0.50 19.09
C ARG A 68 -11.03 0.54 17.97
N PHE A 69 -10.63 1.75 18.31
CA PHE A 69 -10.41 2.83 17.35
C PHE A 69 -9.31 2.49 16.33
N LEU A 70 -8.16 2.03 16.80
CA LEU A 70 -7.02 1.71 15.93
C LEU A 70 -7.32 0.56 14.95
N HIS A 71 -8.26 -0.33 15.29
CA HIS A 71 -8.70 -1.43 14.44
C HIS A 71 -9.90 -1.09 13.54
N SER A 72 -10.35 0.17 13.56
CA SER A 72 -11.52 0.63 12.80
C SER A 72 -11.17 1.55 11.64
N ILE A 73 -9.93 1.92 11.51
CA ILE A 73 -9.45 2.85 10.48
C ILE A 73 -8.25 2.28 9.73
N GLY A 74 -8.23 2.49 8.40
CA GLY A 74 -7.05 2.31 7.57
C GLY A 74 -6.21 3.58 7.47
N LYS A 75 -5.42 3.67 6.42
CA LYS A 75 -4.50 4.81 6.17
C LYS A 75 -4.80 5.53 4.85
N SER A 76 -6.01 5.38 4.33
CA SER A 76 -6.46 6.18 3.19
C SER A 76 -6.64 7.65 3.57
N SER A 77 -6.44 8.53 2.63
CA SER A 77 -6.59 9.97 2.88
C SER A 77 -8.01 10.37 3.30
N PRO A 78 -9.10 9.79 2.76
CA PRO A 78 -10.43 10.02 3.31
C PRO A 78 -10.59 9.58 4.77
N GLU A 79 -10.05 8.42 5.17
CA GLU A 79 -10.14 7.94 6.56
C GLU A 79 -9.35 8.84 7.52
N ILE A 80 -8.18 9.33 7.11
CA ILE A 80 -7.39 10.28 7.90
C ILE A 80 -8.13 11.61 8.06
N LEU A 81 -8.75 12.14 6.99
CA LEU A 81 -9.56 13.36 7.06
C LEU A 81 -10.78 13.18 7.95
N GLU A 82 -11.53 12.08 7.79
CA GLU A 82 -12.65 11.75 8.67
C GLU A 82 -12.19 11.67 10.13
N SER A 83 -11.09 11.00 10.39
CA SER A 83 -10.51 10.88 11.73
C SER A 83 -10.05 12.21 12.32
N ARG A 84 -9.67 13.16 11.49
CA ARG A 84 -9.24 14.49 11.93
C ARG A 84 -10.41 15.43 12.24
N TYR A 85 -11.48 15.41 11.44
CA TYR A 85 -12.50 16.45 11.47
C TYR A 85 -13.87 15.97 11.97
N ASN A 86 -14.21 14.69 11.89
CA ASN A 86 -15.52 14.22 12.31
C ASN A 86 -15.58 14.06 13.85
N ALA A 87 -16.68 14.48 14.46
CA ALA A 87 -16.89 14.36 15.90
C ALA A 87 -16.90 12.89 16.35
N SER A 88 -17.50 12.01 15.53
CA SER A 88 -17.58 10.56 15.79
C SER A 88 -17.34 9.79 14.50
N ILE A 89 -16.67 8.65 14.61
CA ILE A 89 -16.55 7.65 13.54
C ILE A 89 -16.98 6.29 14.10
N PRO A 90 -17.56 5.40 13.28
CA PRO A 90 -17.88 4.05 13.70
C PRO A 90 -16.63 3.29 14.14
N VAL A 91 -16.72 2.56 15.25
CA VAL A 91 -15.63 1.70 15.75
C VAL A 91 -16.10 0.26 15.94
N VAL A 92 -15.18 -0.70 15.85
CA VAL A 92 -15.47 -2.11 16.16
C VAL A 92 -15.94 -2.27 17.59
N GLU A 93 -16.78 -3.27 17.86
CA GLU A 93 -17.31 -3.55 19.21
C GLU A 93 -16.24 -4.06 20.17
N GLY A 94 -15.22 -4.70 19.62
CA GLY A 94 -14.05 -5.18 20.33
C GLY A 94 -12.99 -5.72 19.40
N VAL A 95 -11.82 -6.00 19.93
CA VAL A 95 -10.71 -6.62 19.22
C VAL A 95 -10.45 -8.00 19.80
N VAL A 96 -10.43 -9.00 18.96
CA VAL A 96 -10.16 -10.39 19.32
C VAL A 96 -8.83 -10.83 18.71
N TYR A 97 -8.01 -11.52 19.48
CA TYR A 97 -6.65 -11.97 19.12
C TYR A 97 -6.62 -13.49 18.96
N PRO A 98 -6.83 -14.03 17.75
CA PRO A 98 -6.72 -15.46 17.48
C PRO A 98 -5.29 -15.98 17.72
N GLU A 99 -5.21 -17.17 18.29
CA GLU A 99 -3.99 -17.96 18.47
C GLU A 99 -4.21 -19.38 17.89
N TYR A 100 -3.12 -20.10 17.58
CA TYR A 100 -3.22 -21.43 16.97
C TYR A 100 -4.01 -22.44 17.79
N ASN A 101 -4.03 -22.30 19.11
CA ASN A 101 -4.70 -23.19 20.06
C ASN A 101 -6.16 -22.81 20.35
N ASN A 102 -6.61 -21.59 19.99
CA ASN A 102 -7.96 -21.11 20.30
C ASN A 102 -8.82 -20.82 19.07
N LEU A 103 -8.35 -21.10 17.84
CA LEU A 103 -9.04 -20.75 16.60
C LEU A 103 -10.49 -21.23 16.56
N ASN A 104 -10.76 -22.49 16.93
CA ASN A 104 -12.10 -23.05 16.95
C ASN A 104 -13.01 -22.31 17.93
N SER A 105 -12.52 -22.03 19.15
CA SER A 105 -13.27 -21.28 20.16
C SER A 105 -13.59 -19.85 19.69
N ILE A 106 -12.66 -19.20 18.97
CA ILE A 106 -12.88 -17.87 18.40
C ILE A 106 -13.98 -17.92 17.32
N ILE A 107 -13.93 -18.88 16.39
CA ILE A 107 -14.92 -19.02 15.33
C ILE A 107 -16.31 -19.34 15.90
N ASP A 108 -16.37 -20.25 16.89
CA ASP A 108 -17.62 -20.55 17.57
C ASP A 108 -18.17 -19.33 18.33
N GLY A 109 -17.28 -18.54 18.94
CA GLY A 109 -17.64 -17.28 19.58
C GLY A 109 -18.25 -16.27 18.59
N ILE A 110 -17.68 -16.12 17.39
CA ILE A 110 -18.23 -15.25 16.34
C ILE A 110 -19.63 -15.76 15.92
N LYS A 111 -19.76 -17.07 15.64
CA LYS A 111 -21.05 -17.68 15.25
C LYS A 111 -22.15 -17.46 16.31
N ASN A 112 -21.80 -17.64 17.58
CA ASN A 112 -22.75 -17.56 18.68
C ASN A 112 -23.07 -16.12 19.11
N SER A 113 -22.20 -15.17 18.85
CA SER A 113 -22.37 -13.77 19.22
C SER A 113 -23.27 -12.99 18.23
N GLY A 114 -23.37 -13.46 16.99
CA GLY A 114 -24.01 -12.73 15.89
C GLY A 114 -23.19 -11.57 15.33
N PHE A 115 -21.95 -11.37 15.83
CA PHE A 115 -21.03 -10.39 15.26
C PHE A 115 -20.52 -10.80 13.89
N LYS A 116 -20.16 -9.81 13.07
CA LYS A 116 -19.31 -9.98 11.91
C LYS A 116 -17.85 -9.75 12.30
N ALA A 117 -16.94 -10.41 11.61
CA ALA A 117 -15.51 -10.28 11.86
C ALA A 117 -14.83 -9.49 10.74
N LEU A 118 -14.05 -8.49 11.12
CA LEU A 118 -13.13 -7.74 10.27
C LEU A 118 -11.72 -8.23 10.53
N VAL A 119 -11.08 -8.91 9.55
CA VAL A 119 -9.71 -9.37 9.71
C VAL A 119 -8.74 -8.19 9.63
N PHE A 120 -7.89 -8.05 10.64
CA PHE A 120 -6.95 -6.96 10.77
C PHE A 120 -5.50 -7.50 10.84
N GLY A 121 -4.62 -6.99 9.97
CA GLY A 121 -3.18 -7.26 10.01
C GLY A 121 -2.41 -6.03 10.49
N GLY A 122 -1.65 -5.37 9.62
CA GLY A 122 -0.91 -4.16 9.94
C GLY A 122 -1.68 -2.84 9.87
N GLY A 123 -2.95 -2.84 9.45
CA GLY A 123 -3.76 -1.62 9.34
C GLY A 123 -3.30 -0.63 8.27
N THR A 124 -2.49 -1.06 7.31
CA THR A 124 -1.87 -0.18 6.29
C THR A 124 -2.72 0.04 5.04
N ASN A 125 -3.93 -0.51 4.98
CA ASN A 125 -4.81 -0.40 3.81
C ASN A 125 -5.15 1.06 3.50
N VAL A 126 -5.17 1.40 2.20
CA VAL A 126 -5.44 2.75 1.68
C VAL A 126 -6.70 2.83 0.79
N THR A 127 -7.49 1.75 0.73
CA THR A 127 -8.70 1.67 -0.10
C THR A 127 -10.01 1.59 0.70
N GLY A 128 -9.94 1.78 2.03
CA GLY A 128 -11.11 1.81 2.91
C GLY A 128 -11.65 0.43 3.30
N CYS A 129 -10.79 -0.60 3.39
CA CYS A 129 -11.20 -1.94 3.82
C CYS A 129 -11.67 -2.00 5.27
N PHE A 130 -11.28 -1.03 6.10
CA PHE A 130 -11.64 -0.98 7.52
C PHE A 130 -12.82 -0.05 7.81
N ARG A 131 -13.36 0.61 6.79
CA ARG A 131 -14.45 1.56 6.96
C ARG A 131 -15.73 0.84 7.37
N LEU A 132 -16.24 1.18 8.55
CA LEU A 132 -17.44 0.60 9.14
C LEU A 132 -18.68 1.47 8.85
N LYS A 133 -19.85 0.83 8.84
CA LYS A 133 -21.14 1.54 8.98
C LYS A 133 -21.47 1.71 10.46
N PRO A 134 -22.22 2.76 10.84
CA PRO A 134 -22.78 2.85 12.19
C PRO A 134 -23.57 1.57 12.54
N ASP A 135 -23.49 1.14 13.78
CA ASP A 135 -24.22 -0.01 14.34
C ASP A 135 -24.03 -1.32 13.54
N SER A 136 -22.83 -1.52 12.98
CA SER A 136 -22.55 -2.65 12.11
C SER A 136 -22.38 -3.99 12.84
N GLY A 137 -22.23 -3.99 14.18
CA GLY A 137 -22.03 -5.20 14.97
C GLY A 137 -20.78 -5.97 14.55
N VAL A 138 -19.63 -5.28 14.44
CA VAL A 138 -18.37 -5.83 13.94
C VAL A 138 -17.34 -5.90 15.03
N ILE A 139 -16.63 -7.03 15.12
CA ILE A 139 -15.40 -7.19 15.90
C ILE A 139 -14.19 -7.26 14.97
N ALA A 140 -13.05 -6.74 15.40
CA ALA A 140 -11.80 -6.93 14.68
C ALA A 140 -11.11 -8.24 15.12
N LEU A 141 -10.59 -9.00 14.16
CA LEU A 141 -9.70 -10.14 14.40
C LEU A 141 -8.27 -9.70 14.11
N ASP A 142 -7.52 -9.39 15.15
CA ASP A 142 -6.11 -9.01 15.05
C ASP A 142 -5.23 -10.25 14.92
N THR A 143 -4.55 -10.39 13.80
CA THR A 143 -3.73 -11.55 13.46
C THR A 143 -2.34 -11.55 14.12
N SER A 144 -1.98 -10.55 14.90
CA SER A 144 -0.61 -10.36 15.44
C SER A 144 -0.07 -11.56 16.24
N ARG A 145 -0.94 -12.36 16.86
CA ARG A 145 -0.56 -13.58 17.57
C ARG A 145 -0.39 -14.82 16.68
N LEU A 146 -0.73 -14.71 15.39
CA LEU A 146 -0.48 -15.74 14.38
C LEU A 146 0.83 -15.41 13.66
N ASN A 147 1.97 -15.58 14.33
CA ASN A 147 3.27 -15.06 13.87
C ASN A 147 4.41 -16.11 13.83
N ASN A 148 4.09 -17.40 13.88
CA ASN A 148 5.10 -18.46 13.79
C ASN A 148 5.80 -18.46 12.43
N ILE A 149 7.12 -18.67 12.43
CA ILE A 149 7.94 -18.78 11.21
C ILE A 149 8.70 -20.14 11.26
N SER A 150 8.55 -20.94 10.23
CA SER A 150 9.24 -22.23 10.08
C SER A 150 9.81 -22.38 8.68
N LEU A 151 11.14 -22.40 8.58
CA LEU A 151 11.89 -22.54 7.32
C LEU A 151 12.25 -24.01 7.09
N LYS A 152 11.94 -24.53 5.89
CA LYS A 152 12.33 -25.87 5.45
C LYS A 152 12.87 -25.83 4.02
N GLY A 153 14.19 -25.97 3.89
CA GLY A 153 14.85 -25.83 2.58
C GLY A 153 14.69 -24.41 2.03
N ASN A 154 14.01 -24.29 0.90
CA ASN A 154 13.71 -23.02 0.24
C ASN A 154 12.20 -22.64 0.34
N THR A 155 11.51 -23.16 1.33
CA THR A 155 10.12 -22.81 1.64
C THR A 155 9.99 -22.37 3.09
N VAL A 156 9.17 -21.36 3.34
CA VAL A 156 8.88 -20.86 4.68
C VAL A 156 7.38 -20.91 4.93
N THR A 157 6.96 -21.60 6.01
CA THR A 157 5.60 -21.50 6.52
C THR A 157 5.56 -20.40 7.55
N VAL A 158 4.68 -19.44 7.36
CA VAL A 158 4.65 -18.19 8.12
C VAL A 158 3.22 -17.83 8.51
N GLY A 159 3.03 -17.43 9.76
CA GLY A 159 1.75 -16.94 10.28
C GLY A 159 1.31 -15.66 9.63
N SER A 160 0.00 -15.50 9.44
CA SER A 160 -0.58 -14.35 8.73
C SER A 160 -0.30 -12.99 9.38
N GLY A 161 -0.09 -12.96 10.71
CA GLY A 161 0.22 -11.76 11.48
C GLY A 161 1.72 -11.41 11.53
N THR A 162 2.59 -12.18 10.88
CA THR A 162 4.03 -11.89 10.83
C THR A 162 4.29 -10.64 10.02
N TYR A 163 5.03 -9.68 10.60
CA TYR A 163 5.46 -8.47 9.90
C TYR A 163 6.64 -8.71 8.96
N GLY A 164 6.73 -7.90 7.91
CA GLY A 164 7.78 -8.00 6.90
C GLY A 164 9.21 -8.06 7.46
N PRO A 165 9.62 -7.13 8.36
CA PRO A 165 10.98 -7.14 8.94
C PRO A 165 11.31 -8.39 9.73
N GLU A 166 10.34 -8.98 10.43
CA GLU A 166 10.52 -10.20 11.21
C GLU A 166 10.76 -11.41 10.30
N LEU A 167 9.93 -11.55 9.26
CA LEU A 167 10.11 -12.58 8.23
C LEU A 167 11.47 -12.45 7.55
N GLU A 168 11.80 -11.25 7.07
CA GLU A 168 13.04 -11.00 6.34
C GLU A 168 14.28 -11.24 7.22
N LYS A 169 14.26 -10.81 8.49
CA LYS A 169 15.32 -11.07 9.46
C LYS A 169 15.56 -12.57 9.65
N THR A 170 14.47 -13.34 9.79
CA THR A 170 14.56 -14.81 9.94
C THR A 170 15.12 -15.46 8.68
N LEU A 171 14.64 -15.08 7.50
CA LEU A 171 15.13 -15.63 6.24
C LEU A 171 16.60 -15.26 5.99
N ASN A 172 16.98 -14.02 6.26
CA ASN A 172 18.34 -13.51 6.06
C ASN A 172 19.38 -14.26 6.89
N SER A 173 19.03 -14.68 8.10
CA SER A 173 19.93 -15.48 8.96
C SER A 173 20.25 -16.86 8.37
N HIS A 174 19.46 -17.29 7.35
CA HIS A 174 19.66 -18.56 6.64
C HIS A 174 20.09 -18.36 5.16
N GLY A 175 20.42 -17.12 4.75
CA GLY A 175 20.84 -16.80 3.38
C GLY A 175 19.69 -16.73 2.36
N TYR A 176 18.48 -16.49 2.85
CA TYR A 176 17.29 -16.31 2.03
C TYR A 176 16.68 -14.90 2.19
N THR A 177 15.74 -14.57 1.34
CA THR A 177 14.92 -13.36 1.36
C THR A 177 13.47 -13.68 0.95
N CYS A 178 12.50 -12.89 1.44
CA CYS A 178 11.09 -13.09 1.10
C CYS A 178 10.74 -12.66 -0.34
N GLY A 179 11.52 -11.74 -0.93
CA GLY A 179 11.29 -11.23 -2.28
C GLY A 179 10.13 -10.24 -2.41
N ASN A 180 9.24 -10.13 -1.44
CA ASN A 180 8.12 -9.19 -1.43
C ASN A 180 8.41 -8.00 -0.50
N PHE A 181 8.53 -6.79 -1.05
CA PHE A 181 8.94 -5.59 -0.33
C PHE A 181 8.00 -4.42 -0.66
N PRO A 182 6.75 -4.39 -0.13
CA PRO A 182 5.87 -3.24 -0.29
C PRO A 182 6.44 -1.98 0.36
N GLU A 183 5.92 -0.82 0.02
CA GLU A 183 6.31 0.45 0.66
C GLU A 183 5.97 0.45 2.17
N SER A 184 4.88 -0.22 2.53
CA SER A 184 4.43 -0.44 3.91
C SER A 184 5.16 -1.57 4.65
N PHE A 185 6.26 -2.10 4.14
CA PHE A 185 6.95 -3.30 4.60
C PHE A 185 7.15 -3.37 6.12
N ASN A 186 7.50 -2.24 6.74
CA ASN A 186 7.74 -2.18 8.19
C ASN A 186 6.46 -2.32 9.02
N HIS A 187 5.29 -2.11 8.43
CA HIS A 187 4.00 -2.04 9.12
C HIS A 187 2.95 -3.01 8.58
N SER A 188 3.27 -3.75 7.53
CA SER A 188 2.34 -4.70 6.90
C SER A 188 2.69 -6.16 7.22
N THR A 189 1.68 -7.03 7.18
CA THR A 189 1.78 -8.44 7.53
C THR A 189 1.63 -9.34 6.32
N VAL A 190 2.14 -10.56 6.41
CA VAL A 190 2.05 -11.57 5.34
C VAL A 190 0.59 -11.86 4.96
N GLY A 191 -0.31 -11.98 5.93
CA GLY A 191 -1.74 -12.17 5.66
C GLY A 191 -2.34 -10.98 4.90
N GLY A 192 -1.93 -9.75 5.23
CA GLY A 192 -2.29 -8.54 4.51
C GLY A 192 -1.81 -8.58 3.06
N TRP A 193 -0.56 -8.96 2.80
CA TRP A 193 -0.02 -9.07 1.44
C TRP A 193 -0.84 -10.04 0.57
N ILE A 194 -1.18 -11.20 1.11
CA ILE A 194 -2.01 -12.20 0.39
C ILE A 194 -3.41 -11.62 0.13
N SER A 195 -4.02 -11.05 1.16
CA SER A 195 -5.40 -10.54 1.09
C SER A 195 -5.57 -9.34 0.15
N THR A 196 -4.52 -8.55 -0.12
CA THR A 196 -4.57 -7.44 -1.06
C THR A 196 -3.95 -7.77 -2.43
N LEU A 197 -3.40 -8.98 -2.61
CA LEU A 197 -2.62 -9.35 -3.80
C LEU A 197 -1.43 -8.40 -3.99
N GLU A 198 -0.66 -8.21 -2.91
CA GLU A 198 0.40 -7.21 -2.81
C GLU A 198 1.54 -7.45 -3.81
N ASN A 199 2.10 -6.37 -4.32
CA ASN A 199 3.21 -6.38 -5.25
C ASN A 199 4.38 -5.57 -4.70
N GLY A 200 5.48 -6.23 -4.37
CA GLY A 200 6.64 -5.60 -3.76
C GLY A 200 7.52 -4.86 -4.77
N GLN A 201 8.32 -3.92 -4.31
CA GLN A 201 9.20 -3.08 -5.13
C GLN A 201 10.27 -3.87 -5.94
N GLU A 202 10.55 -5.12 -5.56
CA GLU A 202 11.48 -6.02 -6.27
C GLU A 202 10.73 -7.03 -7.17
N SER A 203 9.47 -6.78 -7.49
CA SER A 203 8.57 -7.68 -8.23
C SER A 203 9.02 -8.00 -9.65
N ASN A 204 9.79 -7.13 -10.31
CA ASN A 204 10.33 -7.44 -11.65
C ASN A 204 11.20 -8.72 -11.63
N GLN A 205 11.78 -9.07 -10.48
CA GLN A 205 12.56 -10.30 -10.32
C GLN A 205 11.78 -11.42 -9.65
N TYR A 206 11.02 -11.11 -8.60
CA TYR A 206 10.42 -12.12 -7.72
C TYR A 206 8.94 -12.35 -8.03
N GLY A 207 8.31 -11.48 -8.81
CA GLY A 207 6.86 -11.41 -8.99
C GLY A 207 6.15 -10.79 -7.79
N GLY A 208 4.83 -10.71 -7.86
CA GLY A 208 3.99 -10.37 -6.72
C GLY A 208 3.86 -11.53 -5.73
N ILE A 209 3.09 -11.34 -4.67
CA ILE A 209 2.89 -12.37 -3.63
C ILE A 209 2.32 -13.67 -4.20
N GLU A 210 1.51 -13.61 -5.27
CA GLU A 210 0.93 -14.74 -5.97
C GLU A 210 1.99 -15.67 -6.59
N ASN A 211 3.16 -15.14 -6.93
CA ASN A 211 4.27 -15.92 -7.46
C ASN A 211 5.11 -16.60 -6.37
N ALA A 212 5.04 -16.09 -5.14
CA ALA A 212 5.75 -16.65 -3.99
C ALA A 212 4.91 -17.70 -3.25
N ILE A 213 3.57 -17.57 -3.23
CA ILE A 213 2.69 -18.41 -2.43
C ILE A 213 2.60 -19.85 -2.96
N ILE A 214 2.78 -20.82 -2.08
CA ILE A 214 2.65 -22.25 -2.37
C ILE A 214 1.31 -22.78 -1.82
N SER A 215 0.99 -22.46 -0.56
CA SER A 215 -0.23 -22.92 0.10
C SER A 215 -0.78 -21.86 1.06
N VAL A 216 -2.06 -21.91 1.33
CA VAL A 216 -2.76 -21.16 2.39
C VAL A 216 -3.48 -22.14 3.29
N ARG A 217 -3.42 -21.89 4.61
CA ARG A 217 -4.33 -22.45 5.61
C ARG A 217 -5.20 -21.32 6.14
N ALA A 218 -6.50 -21.50 6.05
CA ALA A 218 -7.48 -20.50 6.48
C ALA A 218 -8.66 -21.13 7.20
N VAL A 219 -9.38 -20.31 7.99
CA VAL A 219 -10.61 -20.70 8.66
C VAL A 219 -11.76 -19.86 8.14
N THR A 220 -12.85 -20.52 7.81
CA THR A 220 -14.11 -19.94 7.29
C THR A 220 -15.28 -20.32 8.21
N SER A 221 -16.49 -19.79 7.92
CA SER A 221 -17.72 -20.24 8.61
C SER A 221 -18.01 -21.73 8.41
N HIS A 222 -17.47 -22.33 7.34
CA HIS A 222 -17.70 -23.74 6.96
C HIS A 222 -16.60 -24.68 7.47
N GLY A 223 -15.63 -24.16 8.19
CA GLY A 223 -14.49 -24.91 8.74
C GLY A 223 -13.14 -24.49 8.16
N GLU A 224 -12.15 -25.31 8.47
CA GLU A 224 -10.78 -25.09 8.03
C GLU A 224 -10.58 -25.55 6.59
N ILE A 225 -9.81 -24.77 5.82
CA ILE A 225 -9.41 -25.06 4.46
C ILE A 225 -7.87 -24.95 4.39
N GLU A 226 -7.22 -25.92 3.78
CA GLU A 226 -5.76 -25.92 3.62
C GLU A 226 -5.35 -26.51 2.27
N ASP A 227 -4.47 -25.81 1.55
CA ASP A 227 -3.80 -26.36 0.38
C ASP A 227 -2.69 -27.32 0.79
N ARG A 228 -2.44 -28.33 -0.03
CA ARG A 228 -1.24 -29.16 0.12
C ARG A 228 0.02 -28.35 -0.18
N ILE A 229 1.08 -28.59 0.60
CA ILE A 229 2.41 -27.98 0.34
C ILE A 229 3.11 -28.79 -0.75
N VAL A 230 2.75 -28.52 -2.01
CA VAL A 230 3.30 -29.17 -3.20
C VAL A 230 3.63 -28.13 -4.27
N PRO A 231 4.59 -28.37 -5.16
CA PRO A 231 4.96 -27.40 -6.19
C PRO A 231 3.81 -27.01 -7.12
N ARG A 232 2.88 -27.93 -7.37
CA ARG A 232 1.69 -27.72 -8.21
C ARG A 232 0.63 -28.76 -7.92
N GLU A 233 -0.62 -28.32 -7.92
CA GLU A 233 -1.80 -29.19 -7.81
C GLU A 233 -2.87 -28.74 -8.82
N SER A 234 -3.65 -29.69 -9.36
CA SER A 234 -4.72 -29.43 -10.33
C SER A 234 -6.06 -30.05 -9.91
N SER A 235 -6.29 -30.22 -8.61
CA SER A 235 -7.49 -30.86 -8.04
C SER A 235 -8.60 -29.86 -7.67
N GLY A 236 -8.95 -28.94 -8.57
CA GLY A 236 -10.02 -27.96 -8.39
C GLY A 236 -9.55 -26.60 -7.87
N LEU A 237 -10.46 -25.86 -7.22
CA LEU A 237 -10.16 -24.56 -6.65
C LEU A 237 -9.21 -24.72 -5.46
N GLN A 238 -8.07 -24.04 -5.50
CA GLN A 238 -7.10 -24.01 -4.41
C GLN A 238 -7.44 -22.88 -3.43
N ALA A 239 -7.24 -23.10 -2.13
CA ALA A 239 -7.47 -22.07 -1.11
C ALA A 239 -6.69 -20.81 -1.41
N LYS A 240 -5.39 -20.91 -1.74
CA LYS A 240 -4.56 -19.74 -2.11
C LYS A 240 -5.18 -18.89 -3.22
N SER A 241 -5.80 -19.51 -4.23
CA SER A 241 -6.43 -18.78 -5.34
C SER A 241 -7.69 -18.01 -4.91
N ALA A 242 -8.43 -18.52 -3.93
CA ALA A 242 -9.58 -17.83 -3.37
C ALA A 242 -9.16 -16.67 -2.44
N PHE A 243 -8.10 -16.86 -1.65
CA PHE A 243 -7.67 -15.88 -0.65
C PHE A 243 -6.79 -14.76 -1.20
N LEU A 244 -6.16 -14.93 -2.37
CA LEU A 244 -5.42 -13.86 -3.07
C LEU A 244 -6.39 -12.75 -3.47
N GLY A 245 -6.19 -11.53 -2.93
CA GLY A 245 -7.05 -10.38 -3.18
C GLY A 245 -8.44 -10.47 -2.51
N SER A 246 -8.61 -11.33 -1.51
CA SER A 246 -9.87 -11.53 -0.77
C SER A 246 -10.25 -10.35 0.13
N GLU A 247 -9.28 -9.51 0.50
CA GLU A 247 -9.47 -8.39 1.44
C GLU A 247 -10.13 -8.82 2.76
N GLY A 248 -9.85 -10.06 3.22
CA GLY A 248 -10.41 -10.61 4.46
C GLY A 248 -11.87 -11.06 4.40
N LYS A 249 -12.50 -11.11 3.21
CA LYS A 249 -13.94 -11.43 3.05
C LYS A 249 -14.27 -12.91 3.16
N TYR A 250 -13.32 -13.77 2.82
CA TYR A 250 -13.60 -15.21 2.66
C TYR A 250 -13.17 -16.05 3.87
N GLY A 251 -12.63 -15.40 4.90
CA GLY A 251 -12.18 -16.06 6.11
C GLY A 251 -10.89 -15.49 6.66
N LEU A 252 -10.41 -16.08 7.74
CA LEU A 252 -9.17 -15.75 8.42
C LEU A 252 -8.02 -16.61 7.88
N ILE A 253 -7.04 -16.04 7.21
CA ILE A 253 -5.78 -16.73 6.90
C ILE A 253 -5.05 -16.96 8.22
N VAL A 254 -4.71 -18.21 8.51
CA VAL A 254 -3.95 -18.61 9.70
C VAL A 254 -2.45 -18.56 9.44
N ASN A 255 -2.03 -19.23 8.37
CA ASN A 255 -0.67 -19.20 7.87
C ASN A 255 -0.63 -19.43 6.35
N ALA A 256 0.52 -19.17 5.76
CA ALA A 256 0.82 -19.50 4.38
C ALA A 256 2.22 -20.11 4.25
N THR A 257 2.41 -20.94 3.23
CA THR A 257 3.75 -21.39 2.84
C THR A 257 4.18 -20.63 1.59
N LEU A 258 5.33 -19.96 1.67
CA LEU A 258 5.92 -19.17 0.62
C LEU A 258 7.25 -19.75 0.14
N LYS A 259 7.64 -19.44 -1.09
CA LYS A 259 9.01 -19.62 -1.56
C LYS A 259 9.93 -18.68 -0.81
N ALA A 260 11.09 -19.17 -0.38
CA ALA A 260 12.20 -18.37 0.09
C ALA A 260 13.25 -18.28 -1.03
N PHE A 261 13.58 -17.07 -1.44
CA PHE A 261 14.52 -16.82 -2.52
C PHE A 261 15.95 -16.70 -1.97
N ARG A 262 16.95 -17.10 -2.75
CA ARG A 262 18.36 -16.89 -2.34
C ARG A 262 18.66 -15.40 -2.25
N GLN A 263 19.33 -14.98 -1.16
CA GLN A 263 19.82 -13.61 -1.05
C GLN A 263 20.73 -13.26 -2.21
N PRO A 264 20.64 -12.05 -2.80
CA PRO A 264 21.57 -11.61 -3.80
C PRO A 264 22.96 -11.40 -3.19
N ALA A 265 24.00 -11.96 -3.81
CA ALA A 265 25.39 -11.77 -3.36
C ALA A 265 25.84 -10.32 -3.54
N LYS A 266 25.30 -9.61 -4.53
CA LYS A 266 25.65 -8.23 -4.84
C LYS A 266 24.47 -7.49 -5.48
N ARG A 267 24.33 -6.20 -5.15
CA ARG A 267 23.39 -5.29 -5.81
C ARG A 267 24.11 -4.22 -6.60
N PHE A 268 23.62 -3.96 -7.80
CA PHE A 268 24.10 -2.92 -8.69
C PHE A 268 23.06 -1.81 -8.77
N PHE A 269 23.51 -0.57 -8.76
CA PHE A 269 22.67 0.61 -8.74
C PHE A 269 23.02 1.50 -9.93
N LYS A 270 22.00 2.05 -10.60
CA LYS A 270 22.20 2.96 -11.71
C LYS A 270 21.03 3.94 -11.79
N SER A 271 21.33 5.14 -12.27
CA SER A 271 20.32 6.18 -12.50
C SER A 271 20.55 6.85 -13.85
N TYR A 272 19.46 7.27 -14.47
CA TYR A 272 19.47 7.91 -15.79
C TYR A 272 18.46 9.05 -15.81
N PHE A 273 18.76 10.09 -16.60
CA PHE A 273 17.83 11.18 -16.89
C PHE A 273 17.42 11.14 -18.36
N PHE A 274 16.18 11.47 -18.61
CA PHE A 274 15.57 11.61 -19.93
C PHE A 274 15.02 13.03 -20.09
N LYS A 275 14.81 13.48 -21.32
CA LYS A 275 14.21 14.79 -21.59
C LYS A 275 12.77 14.87 -21.10
N SER A 276 12.03 13.74 -21.18
CA SER A 276 10.64 13.67 -20.76
C SER A 276 10.32 12.30 -20.18
N PHE A 277 9.20 12.21 -19.45
CA PHE A 277 8.64 10.95 -18.96
C PHE A 277 8.34 9.98 -20.13
N LYS A 278 7.83 10.52 -21.23
CA LYS A 278 7.56 9.74 -22.45
C LYS A 278 8.84 9.11 -23.03
N ASP A 279 9.94 9.86 -23.10
CA ASP A 279 11.23 9.31 -23.58
C ASP A 279 11.73 8.19 -22.67
N GLY A 280 11.50 8.33 -21.35
CA GLY A 280 11.81 7.28 -20.37
C GLY A 280 10.97 6.02 -20.57
N ILE A 281 9.67 6.16 -20.86
CA ILE A 281 8.78 5.01 -21.16
C ILE A 281 9.27 4.27 -22.41
N GLU A 282 9.55 5.00 -23.50
CA GLU A 282 10.03 4.38 -24.75
C GLU A 282 11.37 3.66 -24.51
N ALA A 283 12.26 4.24 -23.72
CA ALA A 283 13.53 3.61 -23.38
C ALA A 283 13.34 2.30 -22.59
N ILE A 284 12.40 2.26 -21.64
CA ILE A 284 12.07 1.05 -20.85
C ILE A 284 11.57 -0.06 -21.76
N ARG A 285 10.72 0.27 -22.72
CA ARG A 285 10.16 -0.70 -23.69
C ARG A 285 11.21 -1.38 -24.58
N THR A 286 12.40 -0.78 -24.70
CA THR A 286 13.52 -1.36 -25.47
C THR A 286 14.42 -2.28 -24.66
N LEU A 287 14.16 -2.45 -23.35
CA LEU A 287 14.96 -3.32 -22.50
C LEU A 287 14.56 -4.79 -22.72
N ASP A 288 15.52 -5.63 -23.05
CA ASP A 288 15.32 -7.09 -23.21
C ASP A 288 14.90 -7.76 -21.89
N LYS A 289 15.33 -7.20 -20.76
CA LYS A 289 15.03 -7.70 -19.44
C LYS A 289 14.95 -6.54 -18.44
N PHE A 290 13.92 -6.55 -17.61
CA PHE A 290 13.81 -5.58 -16.53
C PHE A 290 14.76 -5.93 -15.37
N PRO A 291 15.42 -4.92 -14.77
CA PRO A 291 16.20 -5.12 -13.55
C PRO A 291 15.27 -5.44 -12.37
N THR A 292 15.84 -5.89 -11.26
CA THR A 292 15.09 -6.25 -10.04
C THR A 292 14.13 -5.14 -9.60
N VAL A 293 14.60 -3.90 -9.62
CA VAL A 293 13.79 -2.68 -9.41
C VAL A 293 14.02 -1.76 -10.59
N LEU A 294 12.95 -1.23 -11.13
CA LEU A 294 12.97 -0.14 -12.09
C LEU A 294 11.87 0.84 -11.73
N ARG A 295 12.23 2.10 -11.55
CA ARG A 295 11.30 3.19 -11.27
C ARG A 295 11.61 4.35 -12.20
N LEU A 296 10.61 4.85 -12.91
CA LEU A 296 10.70 6.07 -13.72
C LEU A 296 9.78 7.11 -13.10
N SER A 297 10.36 8.18 -12.58
CA SER A 297 9.65 9.35 -12.06
C SER A 297 9.45 10.39 -13.15
N ASP A 298 8.28 11.02 -13.21
CA ASP A 298 8.00 12.11 -14.12
C ASP A 298 8.78 13.38 -13.77
N GLU A 299 8.58 14.43 -14.52
CA GLU A 299 9.29 15.72 -14.39
C GLU A 299 9.04 16.35 -13.01
N THR A 300 7.80 16.28 -12.51
CA THR A 300 7.39 16.85 -11.21
C THR A 300 8.03 16.09 -10.05
N GLU A 301 7.87 14.77 -10.02
CA GLU A 301 8.46 13.93 -8.96
C GLU A 301 10.00 14.03 -8.98
N THR A 302 10.60 14.03 -10.16
CA THR A 302 12.05 14.20 -10.36
C THR A 302 12.53 15.53 -9.80
N SER A 303 11.82 16.62 -10.08
CA SER A 303 12.16 17.96 -9.56
C SER A 303 12.16 18.00 -8.04
N ILE A 304 11.15 17.43 -7.40
CA ILE A 304 11.07 17.33 -5.93
C ILE A 304 12.24 16.49 -5.38
N ALA A 305 12.50 15.32 -5.96
CA ALA A 305 13.56 14.43 -5.52
C ALA A 305 14.96 15.07 -5.63
N ILE A 306 15.22 15.81 -6.70
CA ILE A 306 16.50 16.51 -6.89
C ILE A 306 16.61 17.70 -5.93
N SER A 307 15.54 18.46 -5.76
CA SER A 307 15.56 19.69 -4.96
C SER A 307 15.74 19.41 -3.46
N SER A 308 15.27 18.26 -2.98
CA SER A 308 15.35 17.84 -1.57
C SER A 308 16.76 17.44 -1.10
N GLY A 309 17.66 17.08 -1.98
CA GLY A 309 19.05 16.82 -1.59
C GLY A 309 19.78 18.11 -1.22
N GLY A 310 20.44 18.18 -0.03
CA GLY A 310 21.11 19.36 0.50
C GLY A 310 21.94 20.17 -0.52
N ASP A 311 22.18 21.43 -0.26
CA ASP A 311 22.91 22.34 -1.18
C ASP A 311 24.42 22.13 -1.06
N SER A 312 24.97 21.26 -1.91
CA SER A 312 26.41 21.03 -2.01
C SER A 312 26.96 21.56 -3.35
N SER A 313 28.25 21.92 -3.37
CA SER A 313 28.95 22.34 -4.60
C SER A 313 28.91 21.25 -5.68
N LEU A 314 28.99 19.99 -5.28
CA LEU A 314 28.88 18.84 -6.19
C LEU A 314 27.47 18.73 -6.79
N LYS A 315 26.42 18.97 -6.00
CA LYS A 315 25.03 18.99 -6.50
C LYS A 315 24.84 20.12 -7.51
N ARG A 316 25.34 21.33 -7.22
CA ARG A 316 25.27 22.46 -8.16
C ARG A 316 25.98 22.16 -9.48
N LEU A 317 27.19 21.56 -9.41
CA LEU A 317 27.91 21.15 -10.61
C LEU A 317 27.12 20.10 -11.42
N PHE A 318 26.53 19.12 -10.74
CA PHE A 318 25.70 18.08 -11.36
C PHE A 318 24.45 18.68 -12.02
N LEU A 319 23.73 19.57 -11.35
CA LEU A 319 22.56 20.26 -11.93
C LEU A 319 22.93 21.12 -13.16
N ASN A 320 24.08 21.81 -13.13
CA ASN A 320 24.58 22.54 -14.28
C ASN A 320 24.91 21.57 -15.44
N TYR A 321 25.48 20.42 -15.15
CA TYR A 321 25.71 19.39 -16.16
C TYR A 321 24.39 18.91 -16.78
N LEU A 322 23.35 18.58 -15.98
CA LEU A 322 22.03 18.20 -16.49
C LEU A 322 21.41 19.30 -17.35
N ARG A 323 21.53 20.58 -16.92
CA ARG A 323 21.05 21.75 -17.68
C ARG A 323 21.76 21.87 -19.04
N MET A 324 23.08 21.74 -19.05
CA MET A 324 23.84 21.76 -20.31
C MET A 324 23.43 20.62 -21.26
N ARG A 325 22.94 19.51 -20.71
CA ARG A 325 22.45 18.36 -21.48
C ARG A 325 20.95 18.45 -21.82
N GLY A 326 20.24 19.47 -21.33
CA GLY A 326 18.81 19.69 -21.59
C GLY A 326 17.89 18.66 -20.95
N VAL A 327 18.27 18.12 -19.78
CA VAL A 327 17.50 17.10 -19.04
C VAL A 327 17.25 17.49 -17.57
N ASP A 328 17.55 18.73 -17.19
CA ASP A 328 17.40 19.24 -15.82
C ASP A 328 15.94 19.37 -15.36
N LYS A 329 15.02 19.45 -16.32
CA LYS A 329 13.56 19.45 -16.11
C LYS A 329 12.89 18.16 -16.61
N GLY A 330 13.65 17.10 -16.79
CA GLY A 330 13.18 15.85 -17.36
C GLY A 330 12.86 14.79 -16.31
N ALA A 331 12.60 13.58 -16.80
CA ALA A 331 12.28 12.42 -15.99
C ALA A 331 13.53 11.70 -15.49
N MET A 332 13.47 11.09 -14.31
CA MET A 332 14.55 10.31 -13.73
C MET A 332 14.17 8.83 -13.61
N MET A 333 14.99 7.97 -14.15
CA MET A 333 14.91 6.53 -13.94
C MET A 333 15.97 6.08 -12.94
N ILE A 334 15.55 5.31 -11.95
CA ILE A 334 16.44 4.59 -11.05
C ILE A 334 16.28 3.09 -11.25
N GLY A 335 17.36 2.36 -11.09
CA GLY A 335 17.33 0.91 -11.17
C GLY A 335 18.24 0.26 -10.15
N VAL A 336 17.78 -0.89 -9.65
CA VAL A 336 18.55 -1.81 -8.82
C VAL A 336 18.53 -3.17 -9.48
N ASN A 337 19.69 -3.80 -9.63
CA ASN A 337 19.75 -5.13 -10.20
C ASN A 337 20.57 -6.07 -9.30
N ASN A 338 20.04 -7.25 -9.08
CA ASN A 338 20.69 -8.28 -8.29
C ASN A 338 21.64 -9.09 -9.18
N ASN A 339 22.87 -9.30 -8.69
CA ASN A 339 23.90 -10.19 -9.26
C ASN A 339 24.38 -9.85 -10.68
N SER A 340 23.86 -8.84 -11.35
CA SER A 340 24.36 -8.40 -12.67
C SER A 340 24.32 -6.89 -12.83
N PRO A 341 25.31 -6.31 -13.55
CA PRO A 341 25.39 -4.88 -13.76
C PRO A 341 24.30 -4.41 -14.74
N PHE A 342 23.96 -3.12 -14.65
CA PHE A 342 23.13 -2.45 -15.62
C PHE A 342 23.84 -2.24 -16.96
N PRO A 343 23.09 -2.08 -18.06
CA PRO A 343 23.63 -1.53 -19.29
C PRO A 343 24.34 -0.20 -19.04
N SER A 344 25.47 0.01 -19.64
CA SER A 344 26.24 1.27 -19.49
C SER A 344 25.51 2.46 -20.12
N LYS A 345 24.70 2.20 -21.13
CA LYS A 345 23.89 3.18 -21.86
C LYS A 345 22.49 2.65 -22.07
N ILE A 346 21.49 3.53 -21.93
CA ILE A 346 20.12 3.34 -22.37
C ILE A 346 19.86 4.43 -23.42
N SER A 347 19.20 4.10 -24.51
CA SER A 347 18.93 5.03 -25.60
C SER A 347 18.21 6.29 -25.10
N GLY A 348 18.62 7.46 -25.58
CA GLY A 348 18.04 8.75 -25.19
C GLY A 348 18.36 9.23 -23.77
N SER A 349 19.12 8.47 -22.97
CA SER A 349 19.39 8.79 -21.56
C SER A 349 20.73 9.47 -21.33
N ILE A 350 20.81 10.19 -20.20
CA ILE A 350 22.04 10.71 -19.57
C ILE A 350 22.26 9.95 -18.27
N SER A 351 23.41 9.30 -18.13
CA SER A 351 23.75 8.56 -16.89
C SER A 351 24.01 9.52 -15.71
N ALA A 352 23.37 9.26 -14.58
CA ALA A 352 23.54 9.99 -13.31
C ALA A 352 24.31 9.17 -12.24
N GLY A 353 25.00 8.12 -12.66
CA GLY A 353 25.73 7.26 -11.73
C GLY A 353 24.82 6.36 -10.88
N SER A 354 25.29 6.04 -9.68
CA SER A 354 24.57 5.11 -8.79
C SER A 354 23.96 5.78 -7.55
N TYR A 355 24.30 7.04 -7.29
CA TYR A 355 23.94 7.71 -6.02
C TYR A 355 22.43 7.86 -5.83
N PRO A 356 21.63 8.39 -6.81
CA PRO A 356 20.19 8.52 -6.62
C PRO A 356 19.49 7.18 -6.34
N ALA A 357 19.87 6.13 -7.09
CA ALA A 357 19.30 4.79 -6.88
C ALA A 357 19.66 4.20 -5.51
N LYS A 358 20.90 4.39 -5.04
CA LYS A 358 21.33 3.96 -3.70
C LYS A 358 20.58 4.68 -2.60
N GLN A 359 20.40 5.99 -2.74
CA GLN A 359 19.67 6.79 -1.77
C GLN A 359 18.21 6.34 -1.70
N TRP A 360 17.53 6.25 -2.85
CA TRP A 360 16.15 5.74 -2.91
C TRP A 360 16.02 4.36 -2.25
N PHE A 361 16.93 3.44 -2.53
CA PHE A 361 16.89 2.09 -1.99
C PHE A 361 17.02 2.04 -0.46
N ARG A 362 17.83 2.92 0.13
CA ARG A 362 17.94 3.03 1.60
C ARG A 362 16.66 3.58 2.23
N GLU A 363 15.98 4.47 1.52
CA GLU A 363 14.87 5.26 2.05
C GLU A 363 13.50 4.75 1.61
N ARG A 364 13.45 3.64 0.88
CA ARG A 364 12.25 3.15 0.21
C ARG A 364 11.06 2.85 1.14
N TYR A 365 11.30 2.67 2.42
CA TYR A 365 10.24 2.42 3.43
C TYR A 365 9.91 3.65 4.29
N THR A 366 10.47 4.82 4.00
CA THR A 366 10.28 6.02 4.82
C THR A 366 9.17 6.96 4.31
N ARG A 367 8.54 6.64 3.18
CA ARG A 367 7.50 7.48 2.57
C ARG A 367 6.29 7.76 3.48
N PRO A 368 5.79 6.83 4.29
CA PRO A 368 4.70 7.11 5.23
C PRO A 368 5.02 8.28 6.17
N ALA A 369 6.26 8.35 6.68
CA ALA A 369 6.66 9.46 7.56
C ALA A 369 6.69 10.81 6.84
N MET A 370 7.01 10.86 5.54
CA MET A 370 6.91 12.08 4.74
C MET A 370 5.45 12.54 4.60
N ALA A 371 4.52 11.62 4.34
CA ALA A 371 3.10 11.94 4.27
C ALA A 371 2.59 12.53 5.59
N ASN A 372 3.06 12.03 6.72
CA ASN A 372 2.70 12.56 8.05
C ASN A 372 3.06 14.04 8.22
N ILE A 373 4.22 14.49 7.73
CA ILE A 373 4.61 15.89 7.77
C ILE A 373 3.62 16.74 6.97
N LEU A 374 3.24 16.30 5.79
CA LEU A 374 2.23 16.98 4.96
C LEU A 374 0.90 17.10 5.71
N TRP A 375 0.41 16.00 6.30
CA TRP A 375 -0.81 16.00 7.11
C TRP A 375 -0.75 16.96 8.29
N LYS A 376 0.37 16.98 9.02
CA LYS A 376 0.56 17.89 10.16
C LYS A 376 0.47 19.35 9.77
N HIS A 377 0.91 19.71 8.57
CA HIS A 377 0.90 21.08 8.05
C HIS A 377 -0.34 21.43 7.21
N GLY A 378 -1.37 20.59 7.17
CA GLY A 378 -2.63 20.88 6.50
C GLY A 378 -2.60 20.64 4.98
N TYR A 379 -1.60 19.94 4.49
CA TYR A 379 -1.59 19.41 3.13
C TYR A 379 -2.19 18.01 3.12
N ILE A 380 -2.89 17.67 2.07
CA ILE A 380 -3.59 16.39 1.90
C ILE A 380 -2.86 15.59 0.81
N PRO A 381 -1.92 14.71 1.17
CA PRO A 381 -1.32 13.79 0.21
C PRO A 381 -2.26 12.62 -0.06
N ASP A 382 -2.33 12.17 -1.30
CA ASP A 382 -3.00 10.91 -1.67
C ASP A 382 -2.34 10.27 -2.88
N THR A 383 -2.59 8.98 -3.08
CA THR A 383 -2.04 8.22 -4.20
C THR A 383 -3.08 7.24 -4.72
N LEU A 384 -3.24 7.22 -6.05
CA LEU A 384 -3.96 6.18 -6.77
C LEU A 384 -3.01 5.53 -7.76
N GLU A 385 -3.11 4.22 -7.90
CA GLU A 385 -2.28 3.45 -8.82
C GLU A 385 -3.14 2.54 -9.70
N THR A 386 -2.59 2.19 -10.85
CA THR A 386 -3.20 1.27 -11.80
C THR A 386 -2.15 0.57 -12.64
N SER A 387 -2.42 -0.65 -13.09
CA SER A 387 -1.66 -1.23 -14.19
C SER A 387 -2.33 -0.95 -15.53
N ALA A 388 -1.52 -0.64 -16.54
CA ALA A 388 -1.97 -0.37 -17.90
C ALA A 388 -0.99 -0.92 -18.93
N MET A 389 -1.51 -1.22 -20.12
CA MET A 389 -0.71 -1.64 -21.26
C MET A 389 0.22 -0.49 -21.71
N TRP A 390 1.38 -0.84 -22.28
CA TRP A 390 2.39 0.14 -22.68
C TRP A 390 1.90 1.25 -23.62
N ASP A 391 1.00 0.94 -24.52
CA ASP A 391 0.42 1.89 -25.49
C ASP A 391 -0.56 2.89 -24.83
N ILE A 392 -1.13 2.53 -23.69
CA ILE A 392 -2.10 3.36 -22.96
C ILE A 392 -1.39 4.37 -22.02
N ILE A 393 -0.28 3.97 -21.41
CA ILE A 393 0.38 4.70 -20.32
C ILE A 393 0.69 6.18 -20.65
N PRO A 394 1.27 6.53 -21.84
CA PRO A 394 1.58 7.93 -22.14
C PRO A 394 0.35 8.83 -22.18
N ALA A 395 -0.72 8.36 -22.84
CA ALA A 395 -1.96 9.11 -22.95
C ALA A 395 -2.74 9.16 -21.62
N LEU A 396 -2.62 8.12 -20.80
CA LEU A 396 -3.20 8.08 -19.45
C LEU A 396 -2.52 9.12 -18.55
N HIS A 397 -1.19 9.17 -18.54
CA HIS A 397 -0.41 10.16 -17.79
C HIS A 397 -0.80 11.59 -18.16
N GLU A 398 -0.73 11.93 -19.46
CA GLU A 398 -1.03 13.25 -19.95
C GLU A 398 -2.45 13.71 -19.59
N SER A 399 -3.44 12.85 -19.80
CA SER A 399 -4.84 13.15 -19.54
C SER A 399 -5.11 13.42 -18.05
N ILE A 400 -4.54 12.63 -17.15
CA ILE A 400 -4.73 12.80 -15.71
C ILE A 400 -4.08 14.09 -15.22
N ILE A 401 -2.87 14.40 -15.65
CA ILE A 401 -2.20 15.65 -15.30
C ILE A 401 -3.02 16.87 -15.79
N GLN A 402 -3.52 16.85 -17.01
CA GLN A 402 -4.34 17.92 -17.58
C GLN A 402 -5.66 18.11 -16.82
N GLU A 403 -6.36 17.00 -16.51
CA GLU A 403 -7.62 17.07 -15.77
C GLU A 403 -7.44 17.54 -14.33
N PHE A 404 -6.36 17.11 -13.66
CA PHE A 404 -6.02 17.60 -12.33
C PHE A 404 -5.90 19.12 -12.30
N HIS A 405 -5.13 19.70 -13.22
CA HIS A 405 -4.98 21.15 -13.30
C HIS A 405 -6.25 21.87 -13.77
N SER A 406 -7.14 21.19 -14.48
CA SER A 406 -8.46 21.74 -14.79
C SER A 406 -9.34 21.84 -13.54
N LEU A 407 -9.39 20.75 -12.75
CA LEU A 407 -10.10 20.73 -11.47
C LEU A 407 -9.53 21.75 -10.47
N GLU A 408 -8.20 21.90 -10.41
CA GLU A 408 -7.55 22.91 -9.58
C GLU A 408 -8.08 24.31 -9.89
N ARG A 409 -8.16 24.69 -11.17
CA ARG A 409 -8.71 25.99 -11.60
C ARG A 409 -10.21 26.12 -11.34
N GLU A 410 -10.97 25.07 -11.62
CA GLU A 410 -12.44 25.08 -11.50
C GLU A 410 -12.88 25.17 -10.05
N ARG A 411 -12.25 24.39 -9.16
CA ARG A 411 -12.64 24.25 -7.77
C ARG A 411 -11.90 25.18 -6.82
N GLY A 412 -10.82 25.82 -7.28
CA GLY A 412 -10.06 26.82 -6.52
C GLY A 412 -9.11 26.26 -5.46
N PHE A 413 -8.93 24.94 -5.37
CA PHE A 413 -7.89 24.39 -4.51
C PHE A 413 -6.48 24.64 -5.09
N LYS A 414 -5.45 24.46 -4.30
CA LYS A 414 -4.05 24.42 -4.75
C LYS A 414 -3.55 22.98 -4.73
N GLY A 415 -2.78 22.58 -5.73
CA GLY A 415 -2.32 21.21 -5.81
C GLY A 415 -1.05 20.98 -6.61
N ILE A 416 -0.41 19.86 -6.31
CA ILE A 416 0.71 19.30 -7.06
C ILE A 416 0.30 17.87 -7.41
N ILE A 417 0.55 17.46 -8.65
CA ILE A 417 0.40 16.06 -9.09
C ILE A 417 1.70 15.60 -9.71
N MET A 418 2.07 14.36 -9.45
CA MET A 418 3.27 13.71 -9.95
C MET A 418 2.98 12.24 -10.25
N ALA A 419 3.75 11.64 -11.13
CA ALA A 419 3.59 10.24 -11.45
C ALA A 419 4.93 9.49 -11.53
N HIS A 420 4.85 8.17 -11.28
CA HIS A 420 5.97 7.29 -11.56
C HIS A 420 5.49 5.91 -12.03
N LEU A 421 6.33 5.27 -12.83
CA LEU A 421 6.20 3.85 -13.15
C LEU A 421 6.98 3.00 -12.16
N SER A 422 6.41 1.88 -11.77
CA SER A 422 7.02 0.79 -11.01
C SER A 422 6.39 -0.53 -11.46
N HIS A 423 6.88 -1.68 -10.98
CA HIS A 423 6.30 -3.00 -11.34
C HIS A 423 6.14 -3.17 -12.85
N MET A 424 7.27 -3.47 -13.52
CA MET A 424 7.28 -3.62 -14.98
C MET A 424 6.82 -5.01 -15.37
N TYR A 425 5.89 -5.08 -16.31
CA TYR A 425 5.41 -6.30 -16.94
C TYR A 425 5.82 -6.30 -18.43
N GLU A 426 5.88 -7.47 -19.06
CA GLU A 426 6.15 -7.55 -20.51
C GLU A 426 5.12 -6.75 -21.31
N THR A 427 3.88 -6.72 -20.87
CA THR A 427 2.75 -6.08 -21.56
C THR A 427 2.46 -4.65 -21.13
N GLY A 428 3.01 -4.19 -20.00
CA GLY A 428 2.70 -2.88 -19.43
C GLY A 428 3.47 -2.59 -18.17
N ALA A 429 2.98 -1.65 -17.36
CA ALA A 429 3.55 -1.32 -16.07
C ALA A 429 2.47 -0.80 -15.10
N CYS A 430 2.78 -0.82 -13.81
CA CYS A 430 2.03 -0.06 -12.83
C CYS A 430 2.44 1.40 -12.89
N ILE A 431 1.47 2.31 -12.95
CA ILE A 431 1.65 3.77 -12.84
C ILE A 431 0.94 4.29 -11.61
N TYR A 432 1.66 5.06 -10.80
CA TYR A 432 1.16 5.73 -9.62
C TYR A 432 0.95 7.21 -9.94
N PHE A 433 -0.17 7.76 -9.45
CA PHE A 433 -0.45 9.18 -9.44
C PHE A 433 -0.51 9.65 -8.01
N THR A 434 0.54 10.32 -7.54
CA THR A 434 0.59 10.93 -6.22
C THR A 434 0.25 12.39 -6.35
N PHE A 435 -0.70 12.87 -5.57
CA PHE A 435 -1.05 14.27 -5.54
C PHE A 435 -1.08 14.81 -4.11
N ILE A 436 -0.87 16.09 -3.99
CA ILE A 436 -0.92 16.83 -2.74
C ILE A 436 -1.84 18.00 -2.99
N ILE A 437 -2.91 18.16 -2.21
CA ILE A 437 -3.81 19.28 -2.32
C ILE A 437 -3.87 20.07 -1.02
N ARG A 438 -4.22 21.36 -1.14
CA ARG A 438 -4.62 22.22 -0.04
C ARG A 438 -5.92 22.88 -0.40
N SER A 439 -6.94 22.70 0.41
CA SER A 439 -8.31 23.10 0.15
C SER A 439 -9.05 23.45 1.43
N GLU A 440 -9.97 24.41 1.36
CA GLU A 440 -10.94 24.69 2.41
C GLU A 440 -12.07 23.64 2.41
N ASN A 441 -12.38 23.05 1.24
CA ASN A 441 -13.37 22.00 1.04
C ASN A 441 -12.67 20.63 0.89
N ALA A 442 -11.80 20.29 1.85
CA ALA A 442 -10.81 19.22 1.79
C ALA A 442 -11.36 17.86 1.30
N MET A 443 -12.48 17.40 1.88
CA MET A 443 -13.06 16.10 1.53
C MET A 443 -13.69 16.10 0.13
N GLU A 444 -14.39 17.17 -0.23
CA GLU A 444 -15.05 17.29 -1.54
C GLU A 444 -14.02 17.35 -2.67
N ASP A 445 -12.96 18.14 -2.49
CA ASP A 445 -11.91 18.29 -3.50
C ASP A 445 -11.06 17.03 -3.61
N LEU A 446 -10.73 16.38 -2.49
CA LEU A 446 -10.07 15.07 -2.49
C LEU A 446 -10.89 14.06 -3.30
N ASN A 447 -12.19 13.95 -3.02
CA ASN A 447 -13.08 13.03 -3.74
C ASN A 447 -13.20 13.38 -5.22
N ALA A 448 -13.28 14.66 -5.59
CA ALA A 448 -13.34 15.09 -6.99
C ALA A 448 -12.08 14.68 -7.77
N VAL A 449 -10.88 14.87 -7.18
CA VAL A 449 -9.62 14.44 -7.78
C VAL A 449 -9.58 12.92 -7.93
N ARG A 450 -9.91 12.16 -6.87
CA ARG A 450 -9.95 10.69 -6.92
C ARG A 450 -10.90 10.17 -8.00
N GLU A 451 -12.08 10.74 -8.10
CA GLU A 451 -13.08 10.35 -9.10
C GLU A 451 -12.63 10.68 -10.53
N SER A 452 -11.95 11.80 -10.74
CA SER A 452 -11.39 12.15 -12.06
C SER A 452 -10.33 11.13 -12.48
N ILE A 453 -9.39 10.80 -11.59
CA ILE A 453 -8.34 9.80 -11.86
C ILE A 453 -8.98 8.44 -12.17
N MET A 454 -9.93 7.98 -11.35
CA MET A 454 -10.61 6.70 -11.58
C MET A 454 -11.40 6.64 -12.88
N ARG A 455 -12.10 7.74 -13.26
CA ARG A 455 -12.76 7.82 -14.57
C ARG A 455 -11.78 7.68 -15.74
N ASN A 456 -10.58 8.26 -15.61
CA ASN A 456 -9.54 8.09 -16.62
C ASN A 456 -9.05 6.64 -16.70
N PHE A 457 -8.81 5.97 -15.56
CA PHE A 457 -8.46 4.55 -15.55
C PHE A 457 -9.49 3.73 -16.30
N MET A 458 -10.77 3.86 -15.96
CA MET A 458 -11.86 3.12 -16.58
C MET A 458 -12.02 3.43 -18.09
N LYS A 459 -12.00 4.72 -18.44
CA LYS A 459 -12.19 5.16 -19.83
C LYS A 459 -11.10 4.62 -20.77
N ARG A 460 -9.89 4.43 -20.25
CA ARG A 460 -8.74 3.98 -21.04
C ARG A 460 -8.45 2.48 -20.91
N GLY A 461 -9.27 1.74 -20.15
CA GLY A 461 -9.10 0.30 -19.99
C GLY A 461 -7.92 -0.10 -19.09
N ALA A 462 -7.49 0.79 -18.18
CA ALA A 462 -6.55 0.46 -17.14
C ALA A 462 -7.22 -0.32 -15.99
N SER A 463 -6.45 -0.95 -15.10
CA SER A 463 -7.00 -1.66 -13.95
C SER A 463 -7.59 -0.70 -12.90
N LEU A 464 -8.44 -1.21 -12.00
CA LEU A 464 -8.92 -0.41 -10.85
C LEU A 464 -7.81 -0.17 -9.84
N SER A 465 -6.97 -1.14 -9.65
CA SER A 465 -5.80 -1.15 -8.79
C SER A 465 -4.88 -2.26 -9.26
N ASP A 466 -3.59 -2.07 -9.17
CA ASP A 466 -2.58 -3.12 -9.42
C ASP A 466 -2.48 -4.05 -8.20
N HIS A 467 -2.32 -3.48 -6.98
CA HIS A 467 -2.02 -4.26 -5.77
C HIS A 467 -2.54 -3.68 -4.43
N HIS A 468 -3.25 -2.53 -4.41
CA HIS A 468 -3.80 -2.01 -3.14
C HIS A 468 -5.16 -2.60 -2.77
N GLY A 469 -5.75 -3.43 -3.64
CA GLY A 469 -7.12 -3.91 -3.49
C GLY A 469 -8.15 -2.88 -3.92
N THR A 470 -9.41 -3.17 -3.69
CA THR A 470 -10.54 -2.29 -4.09
C THR A 470 -11.23 -1.61 -2.92
N GLY A 471 -11.26 -2.26 -1.76
CA GLY A 471 -11.91 -1.77 -0.56
C GLY A 471 -13.32 -1.26 -0.80
N THR A 472 -13.75 -0.27 -0.02
CA THR A 472 -15.05 0.40 -0.21
C THR A 472 -15.00 1.47 -1.28
N TYR A 473 -13.85 2.11 -1.52
CA TYR A 473 -13.78 3.27 -2.41
C TYR A 473 -13.80 2.92 -3.89
N LEU A 474 -13.21 1.78 -4.28
CA LEU A 474 -13.11 1.39 -5.69
C LEU A 474 -14.18 0.36 -6.10
N ARG A 475 -14.91 -0.23 -5.15
CA ARG A 475 -15.92 -1.26 -5.43
C ARG A 475 -16.99 -0.80 -6.42
N LYS A 476 -17.42 0.45 -6.36
CA LYS A 476 -18.41 1.03 -7.29
C LYS A 476 -18.00 0.99 -8.77
N TYR A 477 -16.71 0.82 -9.05
CA TYR A 477 -16.17 0.72 -10.41
C TYR A 477 -15.98 -0.73 -10.88
N GLN A 478 -16.13 -1.71 -9.98
CA GLN A 478 -16.00 -3.13 -10.35
C GLN A 478 -17.10 -3.58 -11.32
N ASN A 479 -16.74 -4.56 -12.17
CA ASN A 479 -17.73 -5.19 -13.03
C ASN A 479 -18.81 -5.93 -12.18
N PRO A 480 -20.10 -5.67 -12.36
CA PRO A 480 -21.16 -6.30 -11.57
C PRO A 480 -21.18 -7.83 -11.65
N ALA A 481 -20.77 -8.42 -12.78
CA ALA A 481 -20.65 -9.87 -12.90
C ALA A 481 -19.52 -10.44 -12.04
N LYS A 482 -18.38 -9.72 -11.94
CA LYS A 482 -17.27 -10.07 -11.06
C LYS A 482 -17.70 -10.00 -9.60
N ILE A 483 -18.45 -8.97 -9.21
CA ILE A 483 -19.00 -8.83 -7.85
C ILE A 483 -19.93 -10.02 -7.52
N ARG A 484 -20.83 -10.40 -8.42
CA ARG A 484 -21.71 -11.58 -8.23
C ARG A 484 -20.89 -12.87 -8.09
N MET A 485 -19.83 -13.05 -8.88
CA MET A 485 -18.93 -14.20 -8.73
C MET A 485 -18.24 -14.23 -7.36
N GLN A 486 -17.74 -13.08 -6.91
CA GLN A 486 -17.10 -12.95 -5.60
C GLN A 486 -18.07 -13.25 -4.46
N SER A 487 -19.36 -12.86 -4.59
CA SER A 487 -20.37 -13.11 -3.56
C SER A 487 -20.65 -14.59 -3.32
N LEU A 488 -20.32 -15.48 -4.25
CA LEU A 488 -20.41 -16.94 -4.06
C LEU A 488 -19.34 -17.47 -3.09
N LEU A 489 -18.24 -16.75 -2.95
CA LEU A 489 -17.14 -17.09 -2.03
C LEU A 489 -17.23 -16.31 -0.71
N ASP A 490 -18.11 -15.30 -0.64
CA ASP A 490 -18.24 -14.45 0.54
C ASP A 490 -18.68 -15.27 1.75
N ASP A 491 -17.92 -15.18 2.83
CA ASP A 491 -18.25 -15.80 4.11
C ASP A 491 -19.16 -14.89 4.95
N ASN A 492 -20.23 -15.45 5.52
CA ASN A 492 -21.20 -14.67 6.29
C ASN A 492 -20.65 -14.10 7.59
N LEU A 493 -19.59 -14.71 8.15
CA LEU A 493 -18.98 -14.28 9.39
C LEU A 493 -17.92 -13.19 9.20
N PHE A 494 -17.33 -13.08 8.00
CA PHE A 494 -16.18 -12.22 7.74
C PHE A 494 -16.57 -11.00 6.92
N SER A 495 -15.76 -9.93 7.06
CA SER A 495 -15.93 -8.66 6.37
C SER A 495 -17.16 -7.83 6.82
N GLY A 496 -17.00 -7.15 7.93
CA GLY A 496 -18.01 -6.23 8.49
C GLY A 496 -18.32 -4.99 7.66
N TRP A 497 -17.58 -4.73 6.58
CA TRP A 497 -17.79 -3.59 5.69
C TRP A 497 -18.57 -3.91 4.40
N LYS A 498 -19.20 -5.08 4.32
CA LYS A 498 -20.05 -5.44 3.18
C LYS A 498 -21.02 -4.31 2.87
N ASN A 499 -20.78 -3.61 1.77
CA ASN A 499 -21.81 -2.79 1.17
C ASN A 499 -22.82 -3.72 0.51
N GLU A 500 -24.05 -3.72 0.98
CA GLU A 500 -25.15 -4.18 0.18
C GLU A 500 -25.13 -3.36 -1.13
N LEU A 501 -25.17 -4.06 -2.24
CA LEU A 501 -25.33 -3.48 -3.56
C LEU A 501 -26.69 -2.85 -3.69
#